data_1a97ebe6726cddfa50d9c88e7e3ccd64
#
_entry.id   1a97ebe6726cddfa50d9c88e7e3ccd64
#
_cell.length_a   1.000
_cell.length_b   1.000
_cell.length_c   1.000
_cell.angle_alpha   90.00
_cell.angle_beta   90.00
_cell.angle_gamma   90.00
#
_symmetry.space_group_name_H-M   'P 1'
#
loop_
_entity.id
_entity.type
_entity.pdbx_description
1 polymer ?
#
loop_
_entity_poly.entity_id
_entity_poly.type
_entity_poly.pdbx_seq_one_letter_code
_entity_poly.pdbx_strand_id
1 'polypeptide(L)'
;MKNTVTETFNIDVPIFAFSHCRDVVAAVSKAGGFGVLGAVGHSPDALEIDLKWIEDEIGEHPYGVDLIVPAKYEGSDEGGLTVHKIADMIPDTHHEYVYEILEKYNVPELAETKSGQFSMKNDGAAPMSAGTAGPQLEIALAYNPSLVVNALGPPPQFMIDQVKEAGRKVGALAGKAQHAERHVNAGVDLIIAQGYEAGGHTGEIGSMVLIPEIVDAVGDVPVLGAGGIGRGRQMAAAMALGAQGVWCGSVWLTTEEAETHPVVKEKMLQATSSDTIRSRSRTGKPARQLKSAWTDEWENPETPMPLGMPLQPVLINDAIARINRAAHKSGSGAEKLANYFVGQIVGTMNKTKPTAQVVYEMMEEFIEATESIATQLQD
;
A
#
# COMPACT_ATOMS: atom_id res chain seq x y z
N MET A 1 5.25 14.95 20.25
CA MET A 1 6.08 15.84 19.37
C MET A 1 5.15 16.89 18.78
N LYS A 2 5.60 18.15 18.56
CA LYS A 2 4.76 19.19 17.95
C LYS A 2 5.35 19.66 16.63
N ASN A 3 4.62 19.49 15.56
CA ASN A 3 4.90 20.04 14.22
C ASN A 3 3.57 20.19 13.44
N THR A 4 3.62 20.74 12.23
CA THR A 4 2.42 20.99 11.41
C THR A 4 1.56 19.74 11.24
N VAL A 5 2.17 18.56 11.03
CA VAL A 5 1.43 17.32 10.79
C VAL A 5 0.75 16.83 12.07
N THR A 6 1.45 16.81 13.20
CA THR A 6 0.87 16.37 14.47
C THR A 6 -0.25 17.29 14.96
N GLU A 7 -0.11 18.59 14.74
CA GLU A 7 -1.16 19.56 15.08
C GLU A 7 -2.37 19.48 14.11
N THR A 8 -2.11 19.32 12.81
CA THR A 8 -3.18 19.21 11.80
C THR A 8 -4.06 17.97 12.00
N PHE A 9 -3.45 16.84 12.35
CA PHE A 9 -4.15 15.57 12.49
C PHE A 9 -4.44 15.16 13.94
N ASN A 10 -4.10 16.01 14.91
CA ASN A 10 -4.28 15.75 16.34
C ASN A 10 -3.72 14.40 16.78
N ILE A 11 -2.44 14.16 16.48
CA ILE A 11 -1.71 12.93 16.82
C ILE A 11 -0.49 13.24 17.71
N ASP A 12 -0.06 12.28 18.52
CA ASP A 12 1.07 12.43 19.43
C ASP A 12 2.40 12.25 18.72
N VAL A 13 2.44 11.35 17.72
CA VAL A 13 3.65 10.98 16.99
C VAL A 13 3.40 11.01 15.48
N PRO A 14 4.31 11.57 14.65
CA PRO A 14 4.11 11.75 13.23
C PRO A 14 4.41 10.47 12.42
N ILE A 15 3.78 9.36 12.84
CA ILE A 15 3.87 8.05 12.19
C ILE A 15 2.53 7.72 11.56
N PHE A 16 2.49 7.71 10.22
CA PHE A 16 1.34 7.30 9.43
C PHE A 16 1.52 5.84 9.00
N ALA A 17 0.56 5.01 9.35
CA ALA A 17 0.59 3.58 9.09
C ALA A 17 -0.42 3.19 8.01
N PHE A 18 0.06 2.90 6.81
CA PHE A 18 -0.75 2.31 5.76
C PHE A 18 -0.90 0.81 5.97
N SER A 19 -2.13 0.33 6.03
CA SER A 19 -2.45 -1.09 6.12
C SER A 19 -3.79 -1.42 5.47
N HIS A 20 -3.92 -2.61 4.88
CA HIS A 20 -5.21 -3.16 4.44
C HIS A 20 -5.97 -3.86 5.58
N CYS A 21 -5.36 -3.97 6.77
CA CYS A 21 -5.94 -4.60 7.95
C CYS A 21 -6.44 -3.51 8.91
N ARG A 22 -7.73 -3.51 9.20
CA ARG A 22 -8.37 -2.54 10.11
C ARG A 22 -7.82 -2.60 11.53
N ASP A 23 -7.42 -3.80 12.01
CA ASP A 23 -6.85 -3.98 13.34
C ASP A 23 -5.52 -3.24 13.50
N VAL A 24 -4.67 -3.27 12.47
CA VAL A 24 -3.42 -2.48 12.43
C VAL A 24 -3.73 -0.99 12.44
N VAL A 25 -4.71 -0.53 11.64
CA VAL A 25 -5.13 0.87 11.61
C VAL A 25 -5.56 1.34 12.99
N ALA A 26 -6.43 0.60 13.65
CA ALA A 26 -6.90 0.90 15.00
C ALA A 26 -5.76 0.90 16.03
N ALA A 27 -4.88 -0.09 15.98
CA ALA A 27 -3.75 -0.20 16.91
C ALA A 27 -2.79 0.98 16.82
N VAL A 28 -2.48 1.46 15.60
CA VAL A 28 -1.62 2.63 15.40
C VAL A 28 -2.31 3.91 15.88
N SER A 29 -3.58 4.12 15.54
CA SER A 29 -4.34 5.29 15.99
C SER A 29 -4.39 5.37 17.52
N LYS A 30 -4.68 4.26 18.19
CA LYS A 30 -4.67 4.17 19.67
C LYS A 30 -3.27 4.34 20.29
N ALA A 31 -2.21 4.03 19.54
CA ALA A 31 -0.83 4.25 20.00
C ALA A 31 -0.34 5.71 19.79
N GLY A 32 -1.22 6.62 19.39
CA GLY A 32 -0.91 8.04 19.17
C GLY A 32 -0.36 8.39 17.80
N GLY A 33 -0.29 7.42 16.87
CA GLY A 33 0.01 7.64 15.46
C GLY A 33 -1.25 7.90 14.63
N PHE A 34 -1.15 7.66 13.32
CA PHE A 34 -2.24 7.85 12.37
C PHE A 34 -2.41 6.61 11.49
N GLY A 35 -3.42 5.80 11.77
CA GLY A 35 -3.73 4.63 10.94
C GLY A 35 -4.43 5.03 9.64
N VAL A 36 -4.07 4.40 8.53
CA VAL A 36 -4.69 4.63 7.21
C VAL A 36 -5.11 3.31 6.59
N LEU A 37 -6.41 3.15 6.36
CA LEU A 37 -6.97 1.95 5.74
C LEU A 37 -6.81 1.99 4.22
N GLY A 38 -6.09 1.04 3.65
CA GLY A 38 -6.00 0.83 2.20
C GLY A 38 -7.25 0.12 1.67
N ALA A 39 -8.15 0.85 1.03
CA ALA A 39 -9.48 0.36 0.68
C ALA A 39 -9.59 -0.25 -0.73
N VAL A 40 -8.50 -0.30 -1.51
CA VAL A 40 -8.55 -0.71 -2.93
C VAL A 40 -9.15 -2.10 -3.18
N GLY A 41 -9.02 -3.01 -2.22
CA GLY A 41 -9.54 -4.38 -2.31
C GLY A 41 -10.94 -4.58 -1.72
N HIS A 42 -11.55 -3.55 -1.16
CA HIS A 42 -12.84 -3.63 -0.50
C HIS A 42 -13.99 -3.44 -1.49
N SER A 43 -15.04 -4.25 -1.36
CA SER A 43 -16.36 -3.86 -1.87
C SER A 43 -16.90 -2.69 -1.02
N PRO A 44 -17.86 -1.89 -1.53
CA PRO A 44 -18.51 -0.85 -0.72
C PRO A 44 -19.01 -1.36 0.64
N ASP A 45 -19.73 -2.50 0.66
CA ASP A 45 -20.26 -3.10 1.89
C ASP A 45 -19.13 -3.54 2.86
N ALA A 46 -18.05 -4.11 2.35
CA ALA A 46 -16.90 -4.50 3.17
C ALA A 46 -16.18 -3.27 3.75
N LEU A 47 -16.04 -2.20 2.95
CA LEU A 47 -15.46 -0.95 3.40
C LEU A 47 -16.30 -0.31 4.52
N GLU A 48 -17.61 -0.29 4.36
CA GLU A 48 -18.52 0.23 5.38
C GLU A 48 -18.39 -0.53 6.71
N ILE A 49 -18.33 -1.85 6.66
CA ILE A 49 -18.13 -2.70 7.84
C ILE A 49 -16.81 -2.35 8.54
N ASP A 50 -15.72 -2.20 7.77
CA ASP A 50 -14.41 -1.93 8.35
C ASP A 50 -14.29 -0.51 8.91
N LEU A 51 -14.84 0.49 8.23
CA LEU A 51 -14.83 1.88 8.71
C LEU A 51 -15.65 2.03 10.00
N LYS A 52 -16.85 1.43 10.03
CA LYS A 52 -17.66 1.40 11.24
C LYS A 52 -16.90 0.76 12.40
N TRP A 53 -16.27 -0.39 12.16
CA TRP A 53 -15.52 -1.10 13.20
C TRP A 53 -14.32 -0.25 13.67
N ILE A 54 -13.59 0.41 12.75
CA ILE A 54 -12.48 1.30 13.11
C ILE A 54 -12.97 2.41 14.03
N GLU A 55 -14.04 3.14 13.67
CA GLU A 55 -14.56 4.23 14.50
C GLU A 55 -15.04 3.77 15.87
N ASP A 56 -15.73 2.62 15.92
CA ASP A 56 -16.15 2.01 17.19
C ASP A 56 -14.95 1.64 18.09
N GLU A 57 -13.81 1.23 17.49
CA GLU A 57 -12.63 0.74 18.20
C GLU A 57 -11.67 1.84 18.64
N ILE A 58 -11.50 2.89 17.82
CA ILE A 58 -10.53 3.96 18.09
C ILE A 58 -11.12 5.13 18.89
N GLY A 59 -12.43 5.25 18.94
CA GLY A 59 -13.10 6.38 19.60
C GLY A 59 -12.76 7.72 18.95
N GLU A 60 -12.19 8.65 19.70
CA GLU A 60 -11.85 10.00 19.21
C GLU A 60 -10.48 10.10 18.49
N HIS A 61 -9.73 9.00 18.41
CA HIS A 61 -8.45 9.02 17.69
C HIS A 61 -8.67 9.18 16.18
N PRO A 62 -7.80 9.94 15.49
CA PRO A 62 -7.94 10.16 14.05
C PRO A 62 -7.46 8.95 13.25
N TYR A 63 -8.02 8.83 12.04
CA TYR A 63 -7.59 7.86 11.03
C TYR A 63 -7.78 8.42 9.62
N GLY A 64 -7.30 7.69 8.63
CA GLY A 64 -7.45 8.02 7.21
C GLY A 64 -7.85 6.82 6.36
N VAL A 65 -8.21 7.11 5.11
CA VAL A 65 -8.53 6.11 4.08
C VAL A 65 -7.68 6.38 2.85
N ASP A 66 -7.11 5.32 2.28
CA ASP A 66 -6.35 5.36 1.04
C ASP A 66 -7.14 4.64 -0.06
N LEU A 67 -7.39 5.37 -1.15
CA LEU A 67 -8.14 4.92 -2.32
C LEU A 67 -7.23 4.89 -3.56
N ILE A 68 -7.66 4.19 -4.60
CA ILE A 68 -7.11 4.36 -5.94
C ILE A 68 -8.20 4.91 -6.85
N VAL A 69 -8.19 6.23 -7.03
CA VAL A 69 -9.11 6.94 -7.92
C VAL A 69 -8.32 7.35 -9.17
N PRO A 70 -8.44 6.62 -10.29
CA PRO A 70 -7.66 6.93 -11.48
C PRO A 70 -8.17 8.19 -12.17
N ALA A 71 -7.25 9.10 -12.52
CA ALA A 71 -7.57 10.28 -13.33
C ALA A 71 -7.79 9.91 -14.82
N LYS A 72 -7.17 8.81 -15.28
CA LYS A 72 -7.33 8.24 -16.63
C LYS A 72 -7.28 6.72 -16.55
N TYR A 73 -8.21 6.06 -17.20
CA TYR A 73 -8.29 4.59 -17.29
C TYR A 73 -8.82 4.18 -18.64
N GLU A 74 -8.50 2.98 -19.07
CA GLU A 74 -8.96 2.44 -20.36
C GLU A 74 -10.48 2.29 -20.33
N GLY A 75 -11.18 2.78 -21.35
CA GLY A 75 -12.64 2.84 -21.38
C GLY A 75 -13.25 3.98 -20.56
N SER A 76 -12.47 5.03 -20.17
CA SER A 76 -12.98 6.19 -19.41
C SER A 76 -14.18 6.86 -20.07
N ASP A 77 -14.22 6.88 -21.41
CA ASP A 77 -15.30 7.48 -22.19
C ASP A 77 -16.59 6.64 -22.16
N GLU A 78 -16.52 5.37 -21.73
CA GLU A 78 -17.62 4.42 -21.64
C GLU A 78 -17.99 4.06 -20.19
N GLY A 79 -17.51 4.81 -19.19
CA GLY A 79 -17.74 4.52 -17.77
C GLY A 79 -16.82 3.45 -17.16
N GLY A 80 -15.84 2.97 -17.93
CA GLY A 80 -14.89 1.93 -17.55
C GLY A 80 -15.22 0.55 -18.12
N LEU A 81 -14.19 -0.29 -18.22
CA LEU A 81 -14.35 -1.68 -18.66
C LEU A 81 -14.87 -2.54 -17.50
N THR A 82 -15.77 -3.48 -17.81
CA THR A 82 -16.14 -4.53 -16.85
C THR A 82 -15.04 -5.59 -16.78
N VAL A 83 -15.03 -6.37 -15.68
CA VAL A 83 -14.08 -7.49 -15.52
C VAL A 83 -14.18 -8.48 -16.67
N HIS A 84 -15.40 -8.75 -17.18
CA HIS A 84 -15.60 -9.62 -18.34
C HIS A 84 -14.95 -9.09 -19.63
N LYS A 85 -15.17 -7.81 -19.95
CA LYS A 85 -14.54 -7.19 -21.13
C LYS A 85 -13.01 -7.25 -21.05
N ILE A 86 -12.44 -7.05 -19.84
CA ILE A 86 -11.00 -7.16 -19.63
C ILE A 86 -10.55 -8.61 -19.82
N ALA A 87 -11.27 -9.59 -19.27
CA ALA A 87 -10.97 -11.00 -19.43
C ALA A 87 -10.94 -11.44 -20.91
N ASP A 88 -11.90 -10.96 -21.71
CA ASP A 88 -11.96 -11.23 -23.15
C ASP A 88 -10.77 -10.65 -23.95
N MET A 89 -10.07 -9.66 -23.39
CA MET A 89 -8.88 -9.05 -24.01
C MET A 89 -7.58 -9.79 -23.68
N ILE A 90 -7.61 -10.74 -22.74
CA ILE A 90 -6.42 -11.48 -22.29
C ILE A 90 -6.10 -12.56 -23.33
N PRO A 91 -4.86 -12.60 -23.88
CA PRO A 91 -4.48 -13.64 -24.84
C PRO A 91 -4.49 -15.04 -24.22
N ASP A 92 -4.94 -16.04 -24.96
CA ASP A 92 -4.96 -17.46 -24.54
C ASP A 92 -3.59 -17.94 -24.05
N THR A 93 -2.52 -17.52 -24.70
CA THR A 93 -1.13 -17.86 -24.31
C THR A 93 -0.77 -17.44 -22.89
N HIS A 94 -1.38 -16.37 -22.35
CA HIS A 94 -1.15 -15.95 -20.98
C HIS A 94 -1.99 -16.77 -19.99
N HIS A 95 -3.20 -17.18 -20.37
CA HIS A 95 -4.00 -18.12 -19.59
C HIS A 95 -3.30 -19.48 -19.50
N GLU A 96 -2.81 -20.00 -20.62
CA GLU A 96 -2.05 -21.25 -20.69
C GLU A 96 -0.81 -21.19 -19.79
N TYR A 97 -0.05 -20.09 -19.88
CA TYR A 97 1.14 -19.90 -19.05
C TYR A 97 0.84 -19.86 -17.54
N VAL A 98 -0.20 -19.14 -17.12
CA VAL A 98 -0.62 -19.15 -15.71
C VAL A 98 -1.03 -20.57 -15.28
N TYR A 99 -1.72 -21.31 -16.14
CA TYR A 99 -2.09 -22.69 -15.87
C TYR A 99 -0.86 -23.61 -15.72
N GLU A 100 0.13 -23.47 -16.60
CA GLU A 100 1.40 -24.21 -16.55
C GLU A 100 2.15 -23.96 -15.22
N ILE A 101 2.18 -22.70 -14.74
CA ILE A 101 2.77 -22.39 -13.42
C ILE A 101 2.01 -23.16 -12.32
N LEU A 102 0.69 -23.09 -12.30
CA LEU A 102 -0.11 -23.76 -11.26
C LEU A 102 0.09 -25.28 -11.29
N GLU A 103 0.15 -25.89 -12.46
CA GLU A 103 0.41 -27.31 -12.63
C GLU A 103 1.83 -27.69 -12.17
N LYS A 104 2.86 -26.94 -12.62
CA LYS A 104 4.27 -27.13 -12.24
C LYS A 104 4.47 -27.18 -10.71
N TYR A 105 3.71 -26.39 -9.98
CA TYR A 105 3.78 -26.32 -8.51
C TYR A 105 2.68 -27.13 -7.82
N ASN A 106 1.91 -27.95 -8.54
CA ASN A 106 0.82 -28.78 -8.02
C ASN A 106 -0.18 -27.97 -7.19
N VAL A 107 -0.58 -26.78 -7.66
CA VAL A 107 -1.58 -25.94 -7.01
C VAL A 107 -2.98 -26.48 -7.36
N PRO A 108 -3.77 -26.93 -6.39
CA PRO A 108 -5.08 -27.53 -6.66
C PRO A 108 -6.07 -26.48 -7.21
N GLU A 109 -7.08 -26.96 -7.91
CA GLU A 109 -8.24 -26.13 -8.29
C GLU A 109 -9.04 -25.72 -7.04
N LEU A 110 -9.68 -24.55 -7.12
CA LEU A 110 -10.66 -24.15 -6.12
C LEU A 110 -11.97 -24.87 -6.42
N ALA A 111 -12.62 -25.39 -5.37
CA ALA A 111 -14.01 -25.81 -5.49
C ALA A 111 -14.86 -24.59 -5.90
N GLU A 112 -15.85 -24.77 -6.77
CA GLU A 112 -16.63 -23.75 -7.50
C GLU A 112 -17.23 -22.58 -6.68
N THR A 113 -17.16 -22.61 -5.36
CA THR A 113 -17.86 -21.69 -4.46
C THR A 113 -17.04 -20.52 -3.94
N LYS A 114 -15.74 -20.42 -4.24
CA LYS A 114 -14.89 -19.33 -3.73
C LYS A 114 -13.99 -18.73 -4.81
N SER A 115 -14.51 -17.73 -5.50
CA SER A 115 -13.75 -16.88 -6.40
C SER A 115 -12.69 -16.06 -5.64
N GLY A 116 -11.65 -15.63 -6.35
CA GLY A 116 -10.62 -14.73 -5.83
C GLY A 116 -11.14 -13.37 -5.36
N GLN A 117 -10.24 -12.47 -5.02
CA GLN A 117 -10.54 -11.13 -4.49
C GLN A 117 -11.54 -10.34 -5.35
N PHE A 118 -11.56 -10.59 -6.66
CA PHE A 118 -12.50 -10.01 -7.60
C PHE A 118 -13.42 -11.12 -8.14
N SER A 119 -14.68 -11.10 -7.72
CA SER A 119 -15.63 -12.12 -8.20
C SER A 119 -15.94 -11.91 -9.69
N MET A 120 -15.49 -12.86 -10.53
CA MET A 120 -15.87 -12.92 -11.93
C MET A 120 -17.37 -13.20 -12.15
N LYS A 121 -18.11 -13.52 -11.09
CA LYS A 121 -19.57 -13.80 -11.17
C LYS A 121 -20.43 -12.55 -11.23
N ASN A 122 -19.87 -11.38 -10.86
CA ASN A 122 -20.57 -10.11 -10.99
C ASN A 122 -19.93 -9.32 -12.13
N ASP A 123 -20.71 -8.92 -13.11
CA ASP A 123 -20.32 -8.03 -14.20
C ASP A 123 -20.09 -6.59 -13.68
N GLY A 124 -19.34 -6.50 -12.59
CA GLY A 124 -19.01 -5.27 -11.90
C GLY A 124 -17.89 -4.51 -12.57
N ALA A 125 -17.74 -3.25 -12.18
CA ALA A 125 -16.65 -2.40 -12.64
C ALA A 125 -15.29 -3.02 -12.32
N ALA A 126 -14.33 -2.82 -13.23
CA ALA A 126 -12.98 -3.32 -13.04
C ALA A 126 -12.33 -2.76 -11.77
N PRO A 127 -11.47 -3.54 -11.09
CA PRO A 127 -10.69 -3.03 -9.97
C PRO A 127 -9.88 -1.80 -10.39
N MET A 128 -9.75 -0.83 -9.48
CA MET A 128 -9.01 0.42 -9.75
C MET A 128 -9.57 1.23 -10.93
N SER A 129 -10.89 1.17 -11.15
CA SER A 129 -11.63 2.01 -12.10
C SER A 129 -12.46 3.06 -11.37
N ALA A 130 -12.93 4.09 -12.08
CA ALA A 130 -13.84 5.08 -11.48
C ALA A 130 -15.15 4.45 -10.99
N GLY A 131 -15.61 3.36 -11.62
CA GLY A 131 -16.80 2.62 -11.23
C GLY A 131 -16.67 1.92 -9.87
N THR A 132 -15.46 1.60 -9.42
CA THR A 132 -15.21 1.05 -8.07
C THR A 132 -14.82 2.16 -7.09
N ALA A 133 -14.05 3.14 -7.53
CA ALA A 133 -13.50 4.19 -6.68
C ALA A 133 -14.54 5.22 -6.24
N GLY A 134 -15.54 5.54 -7.07
CA GLY A 134 -16.62 6.48 -6.73
C GLY A 134 -17.42 5.99 -5.52
N PRO A 135 -18.03 4.80 -5.56
CA PRO A 135 -18.73 4.23 -4.41
C PRO A 135 -17.86 4.10 -3.14
N GLN A 136 -16.58 3.74 -3.28
CA GLN A 136 -15.66 3.70 -2.15
C GLN A 136 -15.42 5.08 -1.53
N LEU A 137 -15.30 6.13 -2.36
CA LEU A 137 -15.17 7.51 -1.88
C LEU A 137 -16.43 7.98 -1.16
N GLU A 138 -17.62 7.69 -1.71
CA GLU A 138 -18.90 8.03 -1.07
C GLU A 138 -19.03 7.39 0.31
N ILE A 139 -18.71 6.08 0.41
CA ILE A 139 -18.70 5.37 1.70
C ILE A 139 -17.66 5.99 2.64
N ALA A 140 -16.42 6.22 2.17
CA ALA A 140 -15.39 6.81 3.01
C ALA A 140 -15.81 8.18 3.59
N LEU A 141 -16.49 9.02 2.80
CA LEU A 141 -16.96 10.34 3.23
C LEU A 141 -18.22 10.29 4.11
N ALA A 142 -18.96 9.18 4.13
CA ALA A 142 -20.07 8.97 5.07
C ALA A 142 -19.59 8.72 6.52
N TYR A 143 -18.31 8.35 6.67
CA TYR A 143 -17.61 8.21 7.96
C TYR A 143 -16.72 9.44 8.23
N ASN A 144 -15.86 9.38 9.25
CA ASN A 144 -15.09 10.54 9.70
C ASN A 144 -13.56 10.43 9.51
N PRO A 145 -13.02 9.92 8.38
CA PRO A 145 -11.57 9.94 8.18
C PRO A 145 -11.09 11.39 8.11
N SER A 146 -10.01 11.70 8.83
CA SER A 146 -9.40 13.04 8.78
C SER A 146 -8.60 13.30 7.50
N LEU A 147 -8.21 12.21 6.83
CA LEU A 147 -7.40 12.21 5.61
C LEU A 147 -7.94 11.20 4.60
N VAL A 148 -8.09 11.62 3.35
CA VAL A 148 -8.34 10.72 2.22
C VAL A 148 -7.16 10.82 1.25
N VAL A 149 -6.51 9.69 0.96
CA VAL A 149 -5.31 9.62 0.13
C VAL A 149 -5.63 9.00 -1.23
N ASN A 150 -4.99 9.47 -2.28
CA ASN A 150 -4.96 8.78 -3.57
C ASN A 150 -3.59 8.11 -3.78
N ALA A 151 -3.58 6.78 -3.80
CA ALA A 151 -2.36 5.98 -3.85
C ALA A 151 -1.70 5.93 -5.22
N LEU A 152 -2.41 6.18 -6.31
CA LEU A 152 -1.88 5.93 -7.65
C LEU A 152 -2.24 7.06 -8.64
N GLY A 153 -1.25 7.90 -8.92
CA GLY A 153 -1.38 9.02 -9.85
C GLY A 153 -2.03 10.26 -9.21
N PRO A 154 -2.29 11.31 -9.99
CA PRO A 154 -2.90 12.52 -9.47
C PRO A 154 -4.36 12.25 -9.06
N PRO A 155 -4.78 12.70 -7.86
CA PRO A 155 -6.19 12.64 -7.49
C PRO A 155 -7.01 13.48 -8.48
N PRO A 156 -8.14 12.96 -9.00
CA PRO A 156 -8.99 13.74 -9.89
C PRO A 156 -9.69 14.88 -9.12
N GLN A 157 -10.00 15.97 -9.83
CA GLN A 157 -10.53 17.18 -9.21
C GLN A 157 -11.80 16.92 -8.39
N PHE A 158 -12.71 16.09 -8.90
CA PHE A 158 -13.95 15.77 -8.18
C PHE A 158 -13.70 15.14 -6.80
N MET A 159 -12.65 14.28 -6.67
CA MET A 159 -12.25 13.71 -5.39
C MET A 159 -11.74 14.80 -4.43
N ILE A 160 -10.88 15.69 -4.93
CA ILE A 160 -10.35 16.80 -4.12
C ILE A 160 -11.47 17.67 -3.61
N ASP A 161 -12.42 18.04 -4.49
CA ASP A 161 -13.55 18.90 -4.16
C ASP A 161 -14.44 18.24 -3.10
N GLN A 162 -14.87 16.99 -3.30
CA GLN A 162 -15.73 16.27 -2.35
C GLN A 162 -15.06 16.08 -0.98
N VAL A 163 -13.78 15.73 -0.94
CA VAL A 163 -13.03 15.56 0.32
C VAL A 163 -12.94 16.88 1.07
N LYS A 164 -12.67 17.99 0.36
CA LYS A 164 -12.60 19.32 0.96
C LYS A 164 -13.95 19.87 1.39
N GLU A 165 -15.01 19.64 0.62
CA GLU A 165 -16.38 19.98 0.99
C GLU A 165 -16.82 19.27 2.27
N ALA A 166 -16.36 18.03 2.47
CA ALA A 166 -16.56 17.29 3.72
C ALA A 166 -15.67 17.78 4.88
N GLY A 167 -14.83 18.79 4.66
CA GLY A 167 -13.91 19.34 5.68
C GLY A 167 -12.71 18.44 6.00
N ARG A 168 -12.36 17.52 5.09
CA ARG A 168 -11.25 16.57 5.26
C ARG A 168 -10.02 17.00 4.47
N LYS A 169 -8.86 16.40 4.78
CA LYS A 169 -7.60 16.63 4.07
C LYS A 169 -7.41 15.64 2.93
N VAL A 170 -6.78 16.11 1.85
CA VAL A 170 -6.41 15.29 0.70
C VAL A 170 -4.91 14.99 0.73
N GLY A 171 -4.54 13.70 0.66
CA GLY A 171 -3.17 13.26 0.49
C GLY A 171 -2.91 12.63 -0.88
N ALA A 172 -1.65 12.66 -1.34
CA ALA A 172 -1.26 11.96 -2.56
C ALA A 172 0.19 11.46 -2.50
N LEU A 173 0.43 10.29 -3.11
CA LEU A 173 1.76 9.72 -3.23
C LEU A 173 2.50 10.31 -4.42
N ALA A 174 3.77 10.65 -4.23
CA ALA A 174 4.64 11.18 -5.26
C ALA A 174 5.99 10.46 -5.28
N GLY A 175 6.39 9.97 -6.45
CA GLY A 175 7.70 9.34 -6.69
C GLY A 175 8.67 10.24 -7.47
N LYS A 176 8.33 11.52 -7.67
CA LYS A 176 9.14 12.57 -8.32
C LYS A 176 8.66 13.95 -7.88
N ALA A 177 9.56 14.95 -7.83
CA ALA A 177 9.21 16.34 -7.50
C ALA A 177 8.10 16.91 -8.40
N GLN A 178 8.16 16.69 -9.71
CA GLN A 178 7.14 17.17 -10.65
C GLN A 178 5.75 16.54 -10.40
N HIS A 179 5.67 15.35 -9.81
CA HIS A 179 4.38 14.77 -9.41
C HIS A 179 3.84 15.52 -8.19
N ALA A 180 4.68 15.78 -7.20
CA ALA A 180 4.31 16.52 -5.99
C ALA A 180 3.83 17.95 -6.32
N GLU A 181 4.56 18.68 -7.18
CA GLU A 181 4.14 20.02 -7.65
C GLU A 181 2.75 19.99 -8.30
N ARG A 182 2.48 18.99 -9.15
CA ARG A 182 1.15 18.85 -9.78
C ARG A 182 0.06 18.57 -8.76
N HIS A 183 0.35 17.77 -7.74
CA HIS A 183 -0.59 17.47 -6.66
C HIS A 183 -0.92 18.71 -5.85
N VAL A 184 0.10 19.50 -5.47
CA VAL A 184 -0.07 20.78 -4.76
C VAL A 184 -0.88 21.77 -5.60
N ASN A 185 -0.55 21.91 -6.88
CA ASN A 185 -1.27 22.79 -7.79
C ASN A 185 -2.73 22.36 -8.00
N ALA A 186 -3.06 21.08 -7.84
CA ALA A 186 -4.42 20.57 -7.87
C ALA A 186 -5.16 20.76 -6.54
N GLY A 187 -4.47 21.13 -5.46
CA GLY A 187 -5.05 21.41 -4.17
C GLY A 187 -4.90 20.29 -3.13
N VAL A 188 -3.93 19.39 -3.28
CA VAL A 188 -3.58 18.38 -2.28
C VAL A 188 -2.96 19.04 -1.05
N ASP A 189 -3.34 18.58 0.14
CA ASP A 189 -2.93 19.15 1.43
C ASP A 189 -1.72 18.45 2.06
N LEU A 190 -1.39 17.23 1.63
CA LEU A 190 -0.31 16.41 2.19
C LEU A 190 0.35 15.57 1.08
N ILE A 191 1.67 15.64 0.97
CA ILE A 191 2.43 14.84 0.02
C ILE A 191 3.13 13.67 0.73
N ILE A 192 3.02 12.47 0.16
CA ILE A 192 3.75 11.29 0.60
C ILE A 192 4.89 11.04 -0.41
N ALA A 193 6.13 11.38 -0.04
CA ALA A 193 7.32 11.19 -0.84
C ALA A 193 7.76 9.72 -0.79
N GLN A 194 7.28 8.92 -1.75
CA GLN A 194 7.48 7.47 -1.76
C GLN A 194 8.71 7.07 -2.58
N GLY A 195 9.79 6.71 -1.90
CA GLY A 195 11.04 6.27 -2.51
C GLY A 195 11.01 4.86 -3.10
N TYR A 196 12.06 4.57 -3.87
CA TYR A 196 12.28 3.30 -4.57
C TYR A 196 12.21 2.07 -3.65
N GLU A 197 12.58 2.19 -2.39
CA GLU A 197 12.67 1.11 -1.41
C GLU A 197 11.31 0.62 -0.89
N ALA A 198 10.23 1.35 -1.20
CA ALA A 198 8.88 1.01 -0.75
C ALA A 198 8.38 -0.33 -1.33
N GLY A 199 7.43 -0.94 -0.64
CA GLY A 199 6.62 -2.05 -1.17
C GLY A 199 5.53 -1.56 -2.11
N GLY A 200 5.04 -2.42 -2.99
CA GLY A 200 4.04 -2.06 -3.99
C GLY A 200 4.62 -1.23 -5.13
N HIS A 201 3.78 -0.42 -5.76
CA HIS A 201 4.18 0.44 -6.89
C HIS A 201 5.12 1.53 -6.41
N THR A 202 6.28 1.65 -7.04
CA THR A 202 7.30 2.65 -6.69
C THR A 202 7.83 3.38 -7.91
N GLY A 203 8.31 4.61 -7.69
CA GLY A 203 9.20 5.32 -8.62
C GLY A 203 10.59 4.68 -8.67
N GLU A 204 11.56 5.41 -9.21
CA GLU A 204 12.94 4.94 -9.41
C GLU A 204 13.95 5.69 -8.53
N ILE A 205 13.49 6.74 -7.82
CA ILE A 205 14.35 7.58 -6.98
C ILE A 205 14.30 7.05 -5.55
N GLY A 206 15.47 6.85 -4.94
CA GLY A 206 15.60 6.41 -3.55
C GLY A 206 15.17 7.49 -2.57
N SER A 207 14.68 7.09 -1.39
CA SER A 207 14.11 8.00 -0.38
C SER A 207 15.07 9.11 0.06
N MET A 208 16.37 8.81 0.16
CA MET A 208 17.40 9.77 0.57
C MET A 208 17.55 10.95 -0.41
N VAL A 209 17.25 10.74 -1.69
CA VAL A 209 17.29 11.77 -2.74
C VAL A 209 15.90 12.37 -2.93
N LEU A 210 14.88 11.55 -2.95
CA LEU A 210 13.51 11.97 -3.27
C LEU A 210 12.90 12.91 -2.22
N ILE A 211 13.11 12.61 -0.93
CA ILE A 211 12.48 13.38 0.15
C ILE A 211 12.86 14.85 0.08
N PRO A 212 14.16 15.25 0.09
CA PRO A 212 14.53 16.66 0.01
C PRO A 212 14.12 17.30 -1.31
N GLU A 213 14.21 16.62 -2.46
CA GLU A 213 13.73 17.15 -3.74
C GLU A 213 12.24 17.51 -3.69
N ILE A 214 11.41 16.68 -3.05
CA ILE A 214 9.98 16.97 -2.92
C ILE A 214 9.73 18.10 -1.93
N VAL A 215 10.40 18.09 -0.77
CA VAL A 215 10.28 19.15 0.24
C VAL A 215 10.59 20.52 -0.37
N ASP A 216 11.68 20.62 -1.10
CA ASP A 216 12.10 21.87 -1.76
C ASP A 216 11.10 22.33 -2.85
N ALA A 217 10.45 21.37 -3.52
CA ALA A 217 9.54 21.66 -4.62
C ALA A 217 8.14 22.09 -4.19
N VAL A 218 7.66 21.66 -3.00
CA VAL A 218 6.26 21.87 -2.58
C VAL A 218 6.07 23.01 -1.57
N GLY A 219 7.15 23.64 -1.12
CA GLY A 219 7.10 24.80 -0.21
C GLY A 219 6.46 24.45 1.16
N ASP A 220 5.38 25.15 1.52
CA ASP A 220 4.75 25.02 2.84
C ASP A 220 3.85 23.78 2.98
N VAL A 221 3.62 23.01 1.91
CA VAL A 221 2.80 21.80 1.97
C VAL A 221 3.58 20.70 2.72
N PRO A 222 3.02 20.11 3.80
CA PRO A 222 3.71 19.10 4.57
C PRO A 222 4.02 17.85 3.75
N VAL A 223 5.20 17.26 4.00
CA VAL A 223 5.68 16.04 3.33
C VAL A 223 5.89 14.95 4.36
N LEU A 224 5.39 13.75 4.08
CA LEU A 224 5.74 12.53 4.79
C LEU A 224 6.79 11.75 4.00
N GLY A 225 7.87 11.35 4.65
CA GLY A 225 8.85 10.44 4.07
C GLY A 225 8.32 9.02 4.02
N ALA A 226 8.42 8.35 2.87
CA ALA A 226 7.97 6.97 2.67
C ALA A 226 8.99 6.16 1.88
N GLY A 227 8.97 4.83 2.08
CA GLY A 227 9.89 3.92 1.39
C GLY A 227 11.09 3.53 2.23
N GLY A 228 11.16 2.24 2.59
CA GLY A 228 12.25 1.69 3.39
C GLY A 228 12.29 2.14 4.85
N ILE A 229 11.24 2.79 5.35
CA ILE A 229 11.16 3.33 6.71
C ILE A 229 10.36 2.38 7.61
N GLY A 230 10.93 1.98 8.72
CA GLY A 230 10.34 1.12 9.74
C GLY A 230 11.10 1.19 11.07
N ARG A 231 12.06 2.12 11.19
CA ARG A 231 12.90 2.34 12.38
C ARG A 231 12.91 3.82 12.75
N GLY A 232 13.01 4.12 14.02
CA GLY A 232 13.04 5.49 14.51
C GLY A 232 14.23 6.32 13.98
N ARG A 233 15.40 5.71 13.81
CA ARG A 233 16.55 6.40 13.18
C ARG A 233 16.32 6.75 11.71
N GLN A 234 15.52 5.97 10.99
CA GLN A 234 15.13 6.30 9.61
C GLN A 234 14.10 7.44 9.60
N MET A 235 13.19 7.48 10.59
CA MET A 235 12.29 8.60 10.79
C MET A 235 13.09 9.89 11.09
N ALA A 236 14.10 9.83 11.98
CA ALA A 236 14.98 10.96 12.27
C ALA A 236 15.70 11.46 11.01
N ALA A 237 16.21 10.54 10.18
CA ALA A 237 16.83 10.87 8.89
C ALA A 237 15.83 11.52 7.92
N ALA A 238 14.62 10.99 7.77
CA ALA A 238 13.58 11.57 6.91
C ALA A 238 13.19 12.99 7.36
N MET A 239 13.08 13.21 8.66
CA MET A 239 12.79 14.53 9.23
C MET A 239 13.97 15.50 9.06
N ALA A 240 15.21 15.03 9.18
CA ALA A 240 16.41 15.84 8.87
C ALA A 240 16.47 16.23 7.37
N LEU A 241 15.87 15.46 6.49
CA LEU A 241 15.70 15.80 5.06
C LEU A 241 14.51 16.73 4.79
N GLY A 242 13.81 17.20 5.84
CA GLY A 242 12.72 18.16 5.76
C GLY A 242 11.31 17.57 5.82
N ALA A 243 11.15 16.25 5.86
CA ALA A 243 9.85 15.62 6.08
C ALA A 243 9.30 15.98 7.48
N GLN A 244 7.98 16.07 7.62
CA GLN A 244 7.31 16.35 8.89
C GLN A 244 6.78 15.12 9.61
N GLY A 245 7.05 13.95 9.08
CA GLY A 245 6.70 12.65 9.60
C GLY A 245 7.01 11.57 8.58
N VAL A 246 6.53 10.36 8.85
CA VAL A 246 6.78 9.20 8.00
C VAL A 246 5.50 8.46 7.66
N TRP A 247 5.48 7.85 6.46
CA TRP A 247 4.44 6.95 6.01
C TRP A 247 5.02 5.55 5.86
N CYS A 248 4.58 4.62 6.68
CA CYS A 248 5.10 3.27 6.77
C CYS A 248 4.02 2.26 6.35
N GLY A 249 4.35 1.32 5.48
CA GLY A 249 3.46 0.23 5.08
C GLY A 249 4.01 -1.14 5.49
N SER A 250 5.19 -1.47 4.99
CA SER A 250 5.73 -2.83 5.10
C SER A 250 5.97 -3.31 6.53
N VAL A 251 6.40 -2.42 7.42
CA VAL A 251 6.73 -2.77 8.82
C VAL A 251 5.54 -3.37 9.57
N TRP A 252 4.33 -3.04 9.17
CA TRP A 252 3.09 -3.54 9.79
C TRP A 252 2.73 -4.97 9.37
N LEU A 253 3.25 -5.47 8.24
CA LEU A 253 2.88 -6.79 7.67
C LEU A 253 3.25 -7.98 8.56
N THR A 254 4.19 -7.81 9.49
CA THR A 254 4.61 -8.87 10.42
C THR A 254 4.14 -8.65 11.85
N THR A 255 3.32 -7.64 12.11
CA THR A 255 2.75 -7.39 13.44
C THR A 255 1.68 -8.45 13.81
N GLU A 256 1.34 -8.52 15.08
CA GLU A 256 0.38 -9.49 15.61
C GLU A 256 -1.00 -9.28 14.99
N GLU A 257 -1.41 -8.02 14.85
CA GLU A 257 -2.72 -7.62 14.31
C GLU A 257 -2.84 -7.80 12.79
N ALA A 258 -1.71 -7.95 12.08
CA ALA A 258 -1.72 -8.03 10.62
C ALA A 258 -2.34 -9.34 10.10
N GLU A 259 -3.29 -9.20 9.18
CA GLU A 259 -3.93 -10.32 8.45
C GLU A 259 -3.05 -10.90 7.32
N THR A 260 -1.75 -10.62 7.34
CA THR A 260 -0.82 -11.18 6.36
C THR A 260 -0.86 -12.71 6.40
N HIS A 261 -0.98 -13.33 5.23
CA HIS A 261 -1.02 -14.77 5.09
C HIS A 261 0.14 -15.44 5.89
N PRO A 262 -0.12 -16.42 6.78
CA PRO A 262 0.89 -16.95 7.70
C PRO A 262 2.19 -17.40 7.05
N VAL A 263 2.12 -18.08 5.89
CA VAL A 263 3.29 -18.50 5.12
C VAL A 263 4.08 -17.30 4.58
N VAL A 264 3.40 -16.25 4.14
CA VAL A 264 4.05 -15.03 3.64
C VAL A 264 4.67 -14.26 4.80
N LYS A 265 3.98 -14.17 5.95
CA LYS A 265 4.51 -13.57 7.18
C LYS A 265 5.80 -14.28 7.62
N GLU A 266 5.81 -15.61 7.64
CA GLU A 266 7.00 -16.40 7.99
C GLU A 266 8.16 -16.13 7.03
N LYS A 267 7.92 -16.11 5.71
CA LYS A 267 8.93 -15.74 4.73
C LYS A 267 9.48 -14.33 4.95
N MET A 268 8.63 -13.36 5.30
CA MET A 268 9.07 -11.99 5.59
C MET A 268 9.94 -11.92 6.84
N LEU A 269 9.64 -12.71 7.89
CA LEU A 269 10.44 -12.77 9.11
C LEU A 269 11.87 -13.33 8.87
N GLN A 270 12.05 -14.13 7.83
CA GLN A 270 13.33 -14.74 7.47
C GLN A 270 14.07 -13.97 6.37
N ALA A 271 13.39 -13.03 5.68
CA ALA A 271 13.92 -12.33 4.53
C ALA A 271 14.96 -11.29 4.91
N THR A 272 15.88 -11.05 3.99
CA THR A 272 16.81 -9.90 3.99
C THR A 272 16.28 -8.80 3.07
N SER A 273 16.87 -7.61 3.15
CA SER A 273 16.51 -6.49 2.25
C SER A 273 16.74 -6.81 0.77
N SER A 274 17.64 -7.78 0.45
CA SER A 274 17.91 -8.24 -0.90
C SER A 274 16.89 -9.23 -1.45
N ASP A 275 15.99 -9.76 -0.60
CA ASP A 275 14.97 -10.72 -0.99
C ASP A 275 13.70 -10.06 -1.51
N THR A 276 13.80 -8.83 -2.02
CA THR A 276 12.73 -8.13 -2.72
C THR A 276 13.08 -7.89 -4.19
N ILE A 277 12.05 -7.83 -5.02
CA ILE A 277 12.16 -7.52 -6.44
C ILE A 277 11.06 -6.58 -6.89
N ARG A 278 11.36 -5.65 -7.80
CA ARG A 278 10.34 -4.88 -8.53
C ARG A 278 9.95 -5.68 -9.76
N SER A 279 8.81 -6.31 -9.71
CA SER A 279 8.27 -7.13 -10.80
C SER A 279 6.92 -6.60 -11.28
N ARG A 280 6.58 -6.89 -12.53
CA ARG A 280 5.28 -6.62 -13.13
C ARG A 280 4.28 -7.76 -12.93
N SER A 281 4.71 -8.87 -12.37
CA SER A 281 3.97 -10.12 -12.24
C SER A 281 2.61 -10.02 -11.55
N ARG A 282 2.40 -9.01 -10.71
CA ARG A 282 1.15 -8.84 -9.94
C ARG A 282 0.17 -7.85 -10.55
N THR A 283 0.66 -6.77 -11.13
CA THR A 283 -0.21 -5.66 -11.56
C THR A 283 0.04 -5.18 -12.98
N GLY A 284 1.06 -5.70 -13.64
CA GLY A 284 1.49 -5.19 -14.95
C GLY A 284 2.30 -3.90 -14.89
N LYS A 285 2.42 -3.29 -13.70
CA LYS A 285 3.32 -2.15 -13.42
C LYS A 285 4.41 -2.60 -12.45
N PRO A 286 5.63 -1.99 -12.52
CA PRO A 286 6.69 -2.32 -11.58
C PRO A 286 6.24 -2.11 -10.14
N ALA A 287 6.20 -3.19 -9.37
CA ALA A 287 5.79 -3.19 -7.97
C ALA A 287 6.73 -4.07 -7.14
N ARG A 288 7.24 -3.51 -6.02
CA ARG A 288 8.15 -4.24 -5.16
C ARG A 288 7.41 -5.26 -4.30
N GLN A 289 7.88 -6.47 -4.34
CA GLN A 289 7.31 -7.62 -3.64
C GLN A 289 8.42 -8.55 -3.14
N LEU A 290 8.08 -9.48 -2.25
CA LEU A 290 8.99 -10.52 -1.81
C LEU A 290 9.34 -11.43 -2.99
N LYS A 291 10.60 -11.81 -3.17
CA LYS A 291 11.01 -12.82 -4.15
C LYS A 291 10.35 -14.14 -3.83
N SER A 292 9.94 -14.84 -4.86
CA SER A 292 9.33 -16.17 -4.75
C SER A 292 9.39 -16.87 -6.10
N ALA A 293 9.05 -18.14 -6.14
CA ALA A 293 8.96 -18.86 -7.41
C ALA A 293 7.96 -18.19 -8.38
N TRP A 294 6.92 -17.49 -7.89
CA TRP A 294 6.02 -16.70 -8.74
C TRP A 294 6.76 -15.58 -9.47
N THR A 295 7.61 -14.84 -8.78
CA THR A 295 8.41 -13.79 -9.42
C THR A 295 9.43 -14.35 -10.39
N ASP A 296 10.06 -15.49 -10.05
CA ASP A 296 11.08 -16.12 -10.89
C ASP A 296 10.48 -16.63 -12.22
N GLU A 297 9.26 -17.19 -12.20
CA GLU A 297 8.54 -17.58 -13.42
C GLU A 297 8.30 -16.38 -14.35
N TRP A 298 7.82 -15.25 -13.81
CA TRP A 298 7.48 -14.07 -14.59
C TRP A 298 8.68 -13.19 -15.00
N GLU A 299 9.83 -13.34 -14.38
CA GLU A 299 11.08 -12.67 -14.76
C GLU A 299 11.94 -13.51 -15.73
N ASN A 300 11.50 -14.73 -16.06
CA ASN A 300 12.18 -15.56 -17.05
C ASN A 300 11.97 -14.98 -18.46
N PRO A 301 13.03 -14.62 -19.20
CA PRO A 301 12.93 -14.00 -20.52
C PRO A 301 12.35 -14.94 -21.61
N GLU A 302 12.26 -16.24 -21.35
CA GLU A 302 11.71 -17.24 -22.28
C GLU A 302 10.18 -17.39 -22.15
N THR A 303 9.57 -16.72 -21.18
CA THR A 303 8.13 -16.81 -20.89
C THR A 303 7.39 -15.55 -21.36
N PRO A 304 6.05 -15.58 -21.46
CA PRO A 304 5.27 -14.39 -21.79
C PRO A 304 5.51 -13.24 -20.82
N MET A 305 5.73 -12.04 -21.34
CA MET A 305 5.87 -10.85 -20.51
C MET A 305 4.55 -10.54 -19.79
N PRO A 306 4.61 -10.07 -18.51
CA PRO A 306 3.41 -9.63 -17.82
C PRO A 306 2.63 -8.59 -18.62
N LEU A 307 1.30 -8.78 -18.72
CA LEU A 307 0.39 -7.84 -19.38
C LEU A 307 0.36 -6.49 -18.66
N GLY A 308 -0.04 -5.43 -19.37
CA GLY A 308 -0.28 -4.13 -18.73
C GLY A 308 -1.48 -4.16 -17.80
N MET A 309 -1.53 -3.19 -16.85
CA MET A 309 -2.74 -2.94 -16.05
C MET A 309 -3.86 -2.41 -16.98
N PRO A 310 -5.12 -2.88 -16.87
CA PRO A 310 -5.68 -3.72 -15.83
C PRO A 310 -5.71 -5.24 -16.14
N LEU A 311 -5.12 -5.70 -17.25
CA LEU A 311 -5.23 -7.09 -17.68
C LEU A 311 -4.51 -8.06 -16.73
N GLN A 312 -3.29 -7.74 -16.31
CA GLN A 312 -2.50 -8.62 -15.44
C GLN A 312 -3.21 -8.96 -14.13
N PRO A 313 -3.77 -8.02 -13.35
CA PRO A 313 -4.51 -8.35 -12.14
C PRO A 313 -5.71 -9.27 -12.38
N VAL A 314 -6.42 -9.09 -13.49
CA VAL A 314 -7.58 -9.92 -13.85
C VAL A 314 -7.12 -11.33 -14.21
N LEU A 315 -6.09 -11.47 -15.06
CA LEU A 315 -5.49 -12.73 -15.46
C LEU A 315 -5.11 -13.61 -14.26
N ILE A 316 -4.42 -13.02 -13.27
CA ILE A 316 -3.83 -13.79 -12.16
C ILE A 316 -4.74 -13.92 -10.94
N ASN A 317 -5.91 -13.28 -10.93
CA ASN A 317 -6.78 -13.21 -9.76
C ASN A 317 -7.11 -14.59 -9.17
N ASP A 318 -7.57 -15.51 -10.02
CA ASP A 318 -7.88 -16.88 -9.61
C ASP A 318 -6.63 -17.64 -9.16
N ALA A 319 -5.54 -17.51 -9.91
CA ALA A 319 -4.27 -18.16 -9.57
C ALA A 319 -3.76 -17.76 -8.20
N ILE A 320 -3.79 -16.47 -7.87
CA ILE A 320 -3.37 -15.97 -6.54
C ILE A 320 -4.27 -16.48 -5.43
N ALA A 321 -5.59 -16.54 -5.66
CA ALA A 321 -6.52 -17.10 -4.69
C ALA A 321 -6.25 -18.60 -4.44
N ARG A 322 -5.99 -19.37 -5.50
CA ARG A 322 -5.60 -20.78 -5.43
C ARG A 322 -4.29 -20.98 -4.67
N ILE A 323 -3.26 -20.20 -5.01
CA ILE A 323 -1.96 -20.21 -4.33
C ILE A 323 -2.11 -19.93 -2.84
N ASN A 324 -2.77 -18.83 -2.47
CA ASN A 324 -2.94 -18.45 -1.08
C ASN A 324 -3.67 -19.54 -0.28
N ARG A 325 -4.74 -20.12 -0.85
CA ARG A 325 -5.48 -21.20 -0.19
C ARG A 325 -4.67 -22.47 -0.04
N ALA A 326 -3.91 -22.86 -1.05
CA ALA A 326 -3.11 -24.08 -1.03
C ALA A 326 -1.84 -23.95 -0.18
N ALA A 327 -1.31 -22.74 -0.05
CA ALA A 327 -0.09 -22.46 0.71
C ALA A 327 -0.21 -22.72 2.21
N HIS A 328 -1.43 -22.78 2.77
CA HIS A 328 -1.65 -23.18 4.18
C HIS A 328 -1.23 -24.64 4.48
N LYS A 329 -1.04 -25.47 3.44
CA LYS A 329 -0.55 -26.84 3.61
C LYS A 329 0.97 -26.82 3.52
N SER A 330 1.64 -27.12 4.63
CA SER A 330 3.10 -27.25 4.67
C SER A 330 3.59 -28.27 3.63
N GLY A 331 4.68 -27.89 2.93
CA GLY A 331 5.27 -28.70 1.88
C GLY A 331 4.49 -28.68 0.55
N SER A 332 3.44 -27.87 0.42
CA SER A 332 2.77 -27.68 -0.87
C SER A 332 3.65 -26.85 -1.82
N GLY A 333 3.59 -27.14 -3.12
CA GLY A 333 4.27 -26.31 -4.12
C GLY A 333 3.77 -24.85 -4.12
N ALA A 334 2.51 -24.62 -3.76
CA ALA A 334 1.90 -23.30 -3.60
C ALA A 334 2.65 -22.42 -2.57
N GLU A 335 3.21 -23.03 -1.53
CA GLU A 335 4.03 -22.34 -0.54
C GLU A 335 5.20 -21.60 -1.21
N LYS A 336 5.83 -22.19 -2.24
CA LYS A 336 6.94 -21.56 -2.97
C LYS A 336 6.48 -20.33 -3.76
N LEU A 337 5.26 -20.36 -4.30
CA LEU A 337 4.69 -19.29 -5.10
C LEU A 337 4.18 -18.12 -4.25
N ALA A 338 3.69 -18.39 -3.03
CA ALA A 338 3.07 -17.40 -2.17
C ALA A 338 4.02 -16.25 -1.85
N ASN A 339 3.59 -15.01 -2.16
CA ASN A 339 4.30 -13.77 -1.89
C ASN A 339 3.33 -12.61 -1.68
N TYR A 340 3.86 -11.48 -1.25
CA TYR A 340 3.10 -10.23 -1.14
C TYR A 340 4.00 -9.01 -1.36
N PHE A 341 3.38 -7.85 -1.51
CA PHE A 341 4.10 -6.59 -1.61
C PHE A 341 4.81 -6.28 -0.30
N VAL A 342 6.09 -5.97 -0.38
CA VAL A 342 6.90 -5.58 0.78
C VAL A 342 8.10 -4.77 0.31
N GLY A 343 8.46 -3.71 1.07
CA GLY A 343 9.64 -2.88 0.82
C GLY A 343 10.93 -3.53 1.32
N GLN A 344 12.06 -2.92 0.98
CA GLN A 344 13.38 -3.39 1.39
C GLN A 344 13.61 -3.37 2.91
N ILE A 345 12.76 -2.67 3.66
CA ILE A 345 12.77 -2.70 5.14
C ILE A 345 12.52 -4.11 5.71
N VAL A 346 12.03 -5.04 4.91
CA VAL A 346 11.78 -6.43 5.32
C VAL A 346 12.97 -7.06 6.03
N GLY A 347 14.20 -6.71 5.67
CA GLY A 347 15.41 -7.21 6.34
C GLY A 347 15.54 -6.85 7.83
N THR A 348 14.70 -5.94 8.34
CA THR A 348 14.65 -5.60 9.77
C THR A 348 13.37 -6.09 10.47
N MET A 349 12.45 -6.72 9.74
CA MET A 349 11.16 -7.23 10.21
C MET A 349 11.26 -8.70 10.67
N ASN A 350 12.21 -9.02 11.52
CA ASN A 350 12.60 -10.39 11.87
C ASN A 350 11.91 -10.95 13.11
N LYS A 351 10.94 -10.24 13.69
CA LYS A 351 10.15 -10.67 14.85
C LYS A 351 8.73 -10.15 14.72
N THR A 352 7.76 -10.99 15.08
CA THR A 352 6.39 -10.56 15.28
C THR A 352 6.27 -9.80 16.61
N LYS A 353 5.59 -8.66 16.59
CA LYS A 353 5.37 -7.79 17.74
C LYS A 353 3.97 -7.17 17.66
N PRO A 354 3.36 -6.77 18.79
CA PRO A 354 2.19 -5.91 18.76
C PRO A 354 2.46 -4.60 17.97
N THR A 355 1.50 -4.16 17.20
CA THR A 355 1.62 -2.92 16.40
C THR A 355 1.96 -1.71 17.27
N ALA A 356 1.32 -1.56 18.43
CA ALA A 356 1.62 -0.47 19.37
C ALA A 356 3.08 -0.49 19.83
N GLN A 357 3.66 -1.68 20.07
CA GLN A 357 5.07 -1.81 20.43
C GLN A 357 5.99 -1.30 19.33
N VAL A 358 5.68 -1.54 18.06
CA VAL A 358 6.46 -1.03 16.93
C VAL A 358 6.44 0.50 16.92
N VAL A 359 5.28 1.13 17.16
CA VAL A 359 5.17 2.60 17.26
C VAL A 359 6.06 3.14 18.40
N TYR A 360 6.02 2.53 19.59
CA TYR A 360 6.83 2.96 20.73
C TYR A 360 8.32 2.77 20.48
N GLU A 361 8.75 1.63 19.95
CA GLU A 361 10.15 1.38 19.60
C GLU A 361 10.68 2.37 18.55
N MET A 362 9.85 2.74 17.58
CA MET A 362 10.21 3.77 16.61
C MET A 362 10.41 5.13 17.29
N MET A 363 9.60 5.48 18.28
CA MET A 363 9.77 6.75 19.01
C MET A 363 10.99 6.74 19.92
N GLU A 364 11.24 5.66 20.64
CA GLU A 364 12.44 5.51 21.46
C GLU A 364 13.71 5.66 20.61
N GLU A 365 13.80 4.91 19.52
CA GLU A 365 14.95 4.97 18.61
C GLU A 365 15.10 6.33 17.90
N PHE A 366 13.98 7.03 17.63
CA PHE A 366 14.00 8.40 17.11
C PHE A 366 14.65 9.37 18.11
N ILE A 367 14.27 9.29 19.38
CA ILE A 367 14.82 10.13 20.46
C ILE A 367 16.32 9.86 20.60
N GLU A 368 16.72 8.58 20.71
CA GLU A 368 18.12 8.18 20.82
C GLU A 368 18.97 8.69 19.64
N ALA A 369 18.45 8.57 18.42
CA ALA A 369 19.17 9.01 17.21
C ALA A 369 19.35 10.53 17.18
N THR A 370 18.31 11.29 17.55
CA THR A 370 18.38 12.76 17.56
C THR A 370 19.27 13.30 18.68
N GLU A 371 19.23 12.71 19.89
CA GLU A 371 20.11 13.04 21.00
C GLU A 371 21.58 12.75 20.67
N SER A 372 21.84 11.60 20.04
CA SER A 372 23.19 11.23 19.60
C SER A 372 23.80 12.25 18.63
N ILE A 373 23.01 12.73 17.66
CA ILE A 373 23.45 13.77 16.72
C ILE A 373 23.67 15.10 17.45
N ALA A 374 22.73 15.50 18.31
CA ALA A 374 22.83 16.75 19.06
C ALA A 374 24.08 16.80 19.97
N THR A 375 24.42 15.68 20.59
CA THR A 375 25.62 15.55 21.42
C THR A 375 26.90 15.77 20.62
N GLN A 376 26.97 15.22 19.41
CA GLN A 376 28.14 15.37 18.51
C GLN A 376 28.36 16.82 18.02
N LEU A 377 27.34 17.67 18.11
CA LEU A 377 27.42 19.09 17.73
C LEU A 377 27.82 20.01 18.92
N GLN A 378 27.88 19.48 20.13
CA GLN A 378 28.23 20.24 21.34
C GLN A 378 29.72 20.14 21.74
N ASP A 379 30.44 19.19 21.18
CA ASP A 379 31.88 18.97 21.30
C ASP A 379 32.66 19.70 20.19
#